data_1c506625f37807af6981c216f296b44b
#
_entry.id   1c506625f37807af6981c216f296b44b
#
_cell.length_a   1.000
_cell.length_b   1.000
_cell.length_c   1.000
_cell.angle_alpha   90.00
_cell.angle_beta   90.00
_cell.angle_gamma   90.00
#
_symmetry.space_group_name_H-M   'P 1'
#
loop_
_entity.id
_entity.type
_entity.pdbx_description
1 polymer ?
#
loop_
_entity_poly.entity_id
_entity_poly.type
_entity_poly.pdbx_seq_one_letter_code
_entity_poly.pdbx_strand_id
1 'polypeptide(L)' 'MPIPLYGFLQGDTVGLLILADDGETLEALARKLQAAASLRVAAIDAVRVVYNDKTMDPTMTVAQAGLQALDRFDVLSG' A
#
# COMPACT_ATOMS: atom_id res chain seq x y z
N MET A 1 -9.36 -5.41 13.45
CA MET A 1 -8.69 -6.66 13.10
C MET A 1 -7.75 -6.41 11.92
N PRO A 2 -6.55 -6.98 11.93
CA PRO A 2 -5.65 -6.80 10.80
C PRO A 2 -6.19 -7.48 9.54
N ILE A 3 -6.00 -6.80 8.42
CA ILE A 3 -6.44 -7.27 7.10
C ILE A 3 -5.19 -7.56 6.27
N PRO A 4 -4.97 -8.79 5.80
CA PRO A 4 -3.83 -9.07 4.95
C PRO A 4 -4.08 -8.54 3.53
N LEU A 5 -3.14 -7.75 3.02
CA LEU A 5 -3.22 -7.17 1.69
C LEU A 5 -1.93 -7.47 0.93
N TYR A 6 -2.03 -7.56 -0.40
CA TYR A 6 -0.85 -7.70 -1.26
C TYR A 6 -0.43 -6.32 -1.76
N GLY A 7 0.77 -5.91 -1.39
CA GLY A 7 1.31 -4.63 -1.82
C GLY A 7 2.43 -4.80 -2.85
N PHE A 8 2.39 -3.99 -3.90
CA PHE A 8 3.41 -3.97 -4.94
C PHE A 8 4.00 -2.57 -5.00
N LEU A 9 5.30 -2.45 -4.71
CA LEU A 9 6.00 -1.17 -4.75
C LEU A 9 6.65 -0.98 -6.11
N GLN A 10 6.55 0.22 -6.66
CA GLN A 10 7.21 0.56 -7.92
C GLN A 10 8.71 0.24 -7.83
N GLY A 11 9.22 -0.45 -8.82
CA GLY A 11 10.61 -0.89 -8.85
C GLY A 11 10.86 -2.25 -8.21
N ASP A 12 9.90 -2.78 -7.48
CA ASP A 12 9.98 -4.13 -6.90
C ASP A 12 9.20 -5.10 -7.78
N THR A 13 9.74 -6.29 -7.97
CA THR A 13 9.09 -7.34 -8.76
C THR A 13 8.31 -8.32 -7.90
N VAL A 14 8.36 -8.14 -6.57
CA VAL A 14 7.76 -9.07 -5.61
C VAL A 14 6.61 -8.39 -4.89
N GLY A 15 5.46 -9.05 -4.86
CA GLY A 15 4.34 -8.63 -4.02
C GLY A 15 4.59 -9.05 -2.58
N LEU A 16 4.29 -8.17 -1.64
CA LEU A 16 4.47 -8.42 -0.21
C LEU A 16 3.13 -8.48 0.48
N LEU A 17 3.00 -9.43 1.41
CA LEU A 17 1.82 -9.51 2.25
C LEU A 17 1.98 -8.55 3.42
N ILE A 18 1.10 -7.56 3.51
CA ILE A 18 1.14 -6.51 4.52
C ILE A 18 -0.14 -6.61 5.35
N LEU A 19 0.01 -6.56 6.67
CA LEU A 19 -1.14 -6.51 7.57
C LEU A 19 -1.53 -5.05 7.81
N ALA A 20 -2.79 -4.74 7.54
CA ALA A 20 -3.32 -3.39 7.68
C ALA A 20 -4.50 -3.38 8.66
N ASP A 21 -4.70 -2.24 9.33
CA ASP A 21 -5.88 -2.01 10.16
C ASP A 21 -6.90 -1.16 9.41
N ASP A 22 -8.18 -1.36 9.71
CA ASP A 22 -9.27 -0.63 9.07
C ASP A 22 -9.12 0.88 9.13
N GLY A 23 -8.64 1.39 10.26
CA GLY A 23 -8.48 2.82 10.49
C GLY A 23 -7.16 3.38 10.00
N GLU A 24 -6.30 2.56 9.44
CA GLU A 24 -5.00 2.98 8.92
C GLU A 24 -5.19 3.71 7.61
N THR A 25 -4.44 4.82 7.40
CA THR A 25 -4.51 5.55 6.14
C THR A 25 -3.73 4.82 5.05
N LEU A 26 -4.09 5.09 3.80
CA LEU A 26 -3.37 4.51 2.67
C LEU A 26 -1.93 4.99 2.63
N GLU A 27 -1.66 6.24 3.07
CA GLU A 27 -0.30 6.74 3.19
C GLU A 27 0.51 5.91 4.19
N ALA A 28 -0.06 5.62 5.36
CA ALA A 28 0.60 4.79 6.37
C ALA A 28 0.85 3.38 5.84
N LEU A 29 -0.10 2.83 5.09
CA LEU A 29 0.05 1.53 4.46
C LEU A 29 1.18 1.53 3.43
N ALA A 30 1.28 2.59 2.63
CA ALA A 30 2.36 2.73 1.66
C ALA A 30 3.74 2.81 2.33
N ARG A 31 3.84 3.53 3.44
CA ARG A 31 5.10 3.62 4.20
C ARG A 31 5.48 2.28 4.81
N LYS A 32 4.51 1.52 5.26
CA LYS A 32 4.72 0.17 5.80
C LYS A 32 5.28 -0.74 4.69
N LEU A 33 4.72 -0.65 3.49
CA LEU A 33 5.21 -1.41 2.34
C LEU A 33 6.64 -1.02 1.98
N GLN A 34 6.94 0.28 1.96
CA GLN A 34 8.30 0.75 1.67
C GLN A 34 9.30 0.23 2.69
N ALA A 35 8.94 0.24 3.96
CA ALA A 35 9.82 -0.26 5.01
C ALA A 35 10.10 -1.76 4.81
N ALA A 36 9.09 -2.53 4.44
CA ALA A 36 9.24 -3.97 4.20
C ALA A 36 10.11 -4.26 2.97
N ALA A 37 10.11 -3.36 1.98
CA ALA A 37 10.87 -3.53 0.74
C ALA A 37 12.21 -2.79 0.76
N SER A 38 12.61 -2.19 1.86
CA SER A 38 13.75 -1.25 1.93
C SER A 38 15.09 -1.86 1.56
N LEU A 39 15.24 -3.18 1.65
CA LEU A 39 16.48 -3.86 1.28
C LEU A 39 16.60 -4.09 -0.22
N ARG A 40 15.50 -3.94 -0.98
CA ARG A 40 15.48 -4.20 -2.42
C ARG A 40 15.25 -2.95 -3.25
N VAL A 41 14.54 -1.98 -2.70
CA VAL A 41 14.07 -0.80 -3.46
C VAL A 41 14.30 0.44 -2.62
N ALA A 42 14.76 1.52 -3.26
CA ALA A 42 14.90 2.81 -2.59
C ALA A 42 13.53 3.37 -2.22
N ALA A 43 13.48 4.11 -1.12
CA ALA A 43 12.25 4.74 -0.68
C ALA A 43 11.79 5.81 -1.69
N ILE A 44 10.48 5.95 -1.82
CA ILE A 44 9.84 6.95 -2.67
C ILE A 44 9.39 8.11 -1.78
N ASP A 45 9.76 9.35 -2.14
CA ASP A 45 9.44 10.52 -1.32
C ASP A 45 7.94 10.83 -1.36
N ALA A 46 7.37 10.89 -2.55
CA ALA A 46 5.94 11.11 -2.73
C ALA A 46 5.30 9.83 -3.25
N VAL A 47 4.28 9.34 -2.56
CA VAL A 47 3.65 8.07 -2.90
C VAL A 47 2.26 8.29 -3.49
N ARG A 48 1.92 7.42 -4.44
CA ARG A 48 0.58 7.33 -5.00
C ARG A 48 0.11 5.90 -4.82
N VAL A 49 -1.03 5.73 -4.19
CA VAL A 49 -1.62 4.41 -3.97
C VAL A 49 -2.69 4.16 -5.03
N VAL A 50 -2.55 3.05 -5.73
CA VAL A 50 -3.51 2.64 -6.76
C VAL A 50 -4.20 1.37 -6.32
N TYR A 51 -5.52 1.40 -6.34
CA TYR A 51 -6.35 0.24 -6.02
C TYR A 51 -7.44 0.14 -7.06
N ASN A 52 -7.61 -1.03 -7.65
CA ASN A 52 -8.64 -1.30 -8.66
C ASN A 52 -8.55 -0.32 -9.84
N ASP A 53 -7.32 -0.08 -10.30
CA ASP A 53 -6.98 0.83 -11.41
C ASP A 53 -7.30 2.31 -11.14
N LYS A 54 -7.54 2.68 -9.88
CA LYS A 54 -7.83 4.07 -9.50
C LYS A 54 -6.78 4.58 -8.54
N THR A 55 -6.31 5.81 -8.76
CA THR A 55 -5.47 6.50 -7.79
C THR A 55 -6.33 6.91 -6.61
N MET A 56 -5.93 6.47 -5.42
CA MET A 56 -6.68 6.72 -4.20
C MET A 56 -6.09 7.89 -3.44
N ASP A 57 -6.94 8.60 -2.69
CA ASP A 57 -6.48 9.65 -1.78
C ASP A 57 -5.67 9.02 -0.65
N PRO A 58 -4.43 9.43 -0.43
CA PRO A 58 -3.59 8.83 0.62
C PRO A 58 -4.11 9.08 2.03
N THR A 59 -4.99 10.07 2.22
CA THR A 59 -5.58 10.34 3.54
C THR A 59 -6.80 9.46 3.84
N MET A 60 -7.30 8.72 2.86
CA MET A 60 -8.36 7.74 3.10
C MET A 60 -7.86 6.59 3.94
N THR A 61 -8.76 6.05 4.75
CA THR A 61 -8.44 4.82 5.50
C THR A 61 -8.67 3.59 4.63
N VAL A 62 -8.11 2.46 5.07
CA VAL A 62 -8.31 1.16 4.42
C VAL A 62 -9.81 0.85 4.29
N ALA A 63 -10.58 1.11 5.35
CA ALA A 63 -12.02 0.86 5.34
C ALA A 63 -12.74 1.77 4.33
N GLN A 64 -12.37 3.05 4.27
CA GLN A 64 -12.98 4.01 3.33
C GLN A 64 -12.69 3.65 1.88
N ALA A 65 -11.50 3.13 1.62
CA ALA A 65 -11.13 2.70 0.27
C ALA A 65 -11.80 1.41 -0.16
N GLY A 66 -12.37 0.66 0.77
CA GLY A 66 -13.04 -0.60 0.49
C GLY A 66 -12.11 -1.77 0.27
N LEU A 67 -10.88 -1.69 0.76
CA LEU A 67 -9.92 -2.80 0.67
C LEU A 67 -10.37 -3.96 1.55
N GLN A 68 -10.34 -5.15 0.98
CA GLN A 68 -10.71 -6.37 1.68
C GLN A 68 -9.53 -7.32 1.74
N ALA A 69 -9.65 -8.36 2.57
CA ALA A 69 -8.59 -9.34 2.75
C ALA A 69 -8.11 -9.88 1.41
N LEU A 70 -6.79 -9.92 1.23
CA LEU A 70 -6.08 -10.42 0.06
C LEU A 70 -6.24 -9.56 -1.21
N ASP A 71 -6.82 -8.36 -1.09
CA ASP A 71 -6.84 -7.41 -2.19
C ASP A 71 -5.42 -6.91 -2.48
N ARG A 72 -5.21 -6.52 -3.72
CA ARG A 72 -3.94 -5.98 -4.20
C ARG A 72 -4.01 -4.46 -4.25
N PHE A 73 -2.94 -3.80 -3.83
CA PHE A 73 -2.74 -2.38 -4.06
C PHE A 73 -1.33 -2.14 -4.58
N ASP A 74 -1.15 -1.07 -5.36
CA ASP A 74 0.15 -0.69 -5.89
C ASP A 74 0.55 0.65 -5.30
N VAL A 75 1.84 0.81 -5.02
CA VAL A 75 2.43 2.06 -4.55
C VAL A 75 3.40 2.55 -5.61
N LEU A 76 3.11 3.71 -6.17
CA LEU A 76 3.86 4.30 -7.26
C LEU A 76 4.43 5.64 -6.83
N SER A 77 5.44 6.09 -7.58
CA SER A 77 5.99 7.43 -7.44
C SER A 77 4.93 8.44 -7.88
N GLY A 78 4.65 9.38 -7.00
CA GLY A 78 3.59 10.37 -7.23
C GLY A 78 3.99 11.61 -7.99
#